data_a09ad6fcb0464f3f783288df8d25e18e
#
_entry.id   a09ad6fcb0464f3f783288df8d25e18e
#
_cell.length_a   1.000
_cell.length_b   1.000
_cell.length_c   1.000
_cell.angle_alpha   90.00
_cell.angle_beta   90.00
_cell.angle_gamma   90.00
#
_symmetry.space_group_name_H-M   'P 1'
#
loop_
_entity.id
_entity.type
_entity.pdbx_description
1 polymer ?
#
loop_
_entity_poly.entity_id
_entity_poly.type
_entity_poly.pdbx_seq_one_letter_code
_entity_poly.pdbx_strand_id
1 'polypeptide(L)'
;GTFNLNTATLGIQAEANFGGKHMDISKVSPEEVATLYEGHEVGGHSLCHSSLPNIGTSLAMHELVEDRISLEKLSGKMVRFFAYPFGTYNEDVKQLVRMAGYMGARTVVSTHTFEIPQDFMEWHATCHHNDPRLMELAKQFCEGRVFPGSLFYLWGHAYEFDGDNNWNVIEEFVKYVSQFSQEIWFAGNT
;
A
#
# COMPACT_ATOMS: atom_id res chain seq x y z
N GLY A 1 0.02 8.16 -5.85
CA GLY A 1 0.19 6.89 -5.12
C GLY A 1 -0.78 6.76 -3.97
N THR A 2 -0.81 5.58 -3.34
CA THR A 2 -1.66 5.26 -2.18
C THR A 2 -0.77 4.97 -0.96
N PHE A 3 -1.07 5.62 0.16
CA PHE A 3 -0.35 5.45 1.43
C PHE A 3 -1.27 4.79 2.45
N ASN A 4 -0.90 3.60 2.92
CA ASN A 4 -1.69 2.82 3.87
C ASN A 4 -1.19 3.11 5.29
N LEU A 5 -2.08 3.56 6.16
CA LEU A 5 -1.75 4.04 7.51
C LEU A 5 -2.51 3.27 8.58
N ASN A 6 -1.92 3.20 9.78
CA ASN A 6 -2.53 2.65 10.99
C ASN A 6 -2.79 3.80 11.96
N THR A 7 -4.01 4.16 12.22
CA THR A 7 -4.31 5.40 12.97
C THR A 7 -3.91 5.35 14.44
N ALA A 8 -3.98 4.20 15.10
CA ALA A 8 -3.53 4.09 16.49
C ALA A 8 -2.00 4.21 16.68
N THR A 9 -1.24 4.15 15.59
CA THR A 9 0.23 4.24 15.67
C THR A 9 0.76 5.58 15.17
N LEU A 10 -0.08 6.48 14.67
CA LEU A 10 0.33 7.80 14.22
C LEU A 10 1.01 8.60 15.35
N GLY A 11 2.08 9.30 15.02
CA GLY A 11 2.89 10.08 15.95
C GLY A 11 3.84 9.27 16.83
N ILE A 12 3.83 7.94 16.76
CA ILE A 12 4.75 7.10 17.52
C ILE A 12 6.15 7.18 16.90
N GLN A 13 7.13 7.51 17.74
CA GLN A 13 8.56 7.45 17.38
C GLN A 13 9.06 6.05 17.77
N ALA A 14 9.62 5.33 16.80
CA ALA A 14 10.07 3.97 17.02
C ALA A 14 11.24 3.60 16.09
N GLU A 15 12.10 2.75 16.60
CA GLU A 15 13.21 2.15 15.87
C GLU A 15 13.09 0.61 15.92
N ALA A 16 13.51 -0.06 14.89
CA ALA A 16 13.49 -1.52 14.83
C ALA A 16 14.76 -2.07 14.15
N ASN A 17 15.07 -3.33 14.46
CA ASN A 17 16.13 -4.06 13.79
C ASN A 17 15.53 -5.20 12.99
N PHE A 18 15.65 -5.11 11.66
CA PHE A 18 15.21 -6.16 10.75
C PHE A 18 16.40 -6.71 9.99
N GLY A 19 16.63 -8.03 10.09
CA GLY A 19 17.72 -8.69 9.37
C GLY A 19 19.13 -8.10 9.67
N GLY A 20 19.33 -7.55 10.88
CA GLY A 20 20.58 -6.91 11.29
C GLY A 20 20.73 -5.45 10.84
N LYS A 21 19.71 -4.86 10.21
CA LYS A 21 19.66 -3.44 9.81
C LYS A 21 18.83 -2.67 10.83
N HIS A 22 19.36 -1.55 11.28
CA HIS A 22 18.65 -0.59 12.13
C HIS A 22 17.83 0.34 11.23
N MET A 23 16.55 0.50 11.55
CA MET A 23 15.61 1.29 10.76
C MET A 23 14.78 2.20 11.66
N ASP A 24 14.62 3.45 11.26
CA ASP A 24 13.60 4.34 11.82
C ASP A 24 12.24 3.95 11.21
N ILE A 25 11.33 3.48 12.07
CA ILE A 25 9.96 3.11 11.71
C ILE A 25 8.94 4.08 12.30
N SER A 26 9.37 5.28 12.68
CA SER A 26 8.52 6.34 13.21
C SER A 26 7.37 6.65 12.26
N LYS A 27 6.25 7.05 12.84
CA LYS A 27 5.03 7.37 12.09
C LYS A 27 4.80 8.87 12.06
N VAL A 28 4.27 9.34 10.94
CA VAL A 28 3.81 10.73 10.78
C VAL A 28 2.81 11.08 11.87
N SER A 29 2.78 12.33 12.30
CA SER A 29 1.78 12.80 13.26
C SER A 29 0.38 12.86 12.64
N PRO A 30 -0.69 12.75 13.44
CA PRO A 30 -2.06 12.88 12.93
C PRO A 30 -2.30 14.20 12.19
N GLU A 31 -1.70 15.31 12.67
CA GLU A 31 -1.84 16.64 12.12
C GLU A 31 -1.21 16.80 10.71
N GLU A 32 -0.21 15.98 10.41
CA GLU A 32 0.49 16.01 9.12
C GLU A 32 -0.26 15.24 8.02
N VAL A 33 -1.18 14.33 8.36
CA VAL A 33 -1.81 13.42 7.39
C VAL A 33 -2.45 14.18 6.23
N ALA A 34 -3.21 15.23 6.50
CA ALA A 34 -3.93 15.96 5.46
C ALA A 34 -2.99 16.69 4.48
N THR A 35 -1.89 17.24 4.98
CA THR A 35 -0.95 18.04 4.17
C THR A 35 0.11 17.17 3.49
N LEU A 36 0.67 16.18 4.20
CA LEU A 36 1.73 15.32 3.66
C LEU A 36 1.23 14.46 2.49
N TYR A 37 -0.03 13.99 2.59
CA TYR A 37 -0.64 13.15 1.55
C TYR A 37 -1.59 13.93 0.63
N GLU A 38 -1.44 15.26 0.55
CA GLU A 38 -2.18 16.05 -0.43
C GLU A 38 -1.85 15.60 -1.86
N GLY A 39 -2.87 15.42 -2.70
CA GLY A 39 -2.70 14.89 -4.06
C GLY A 39 -2.50 13.37 -4.15
N HIS A 40 -2.45 12.67 -3.01
CA HIS A 40 -2.33 11.22 -2.93
C HIS A 40 -3.57 10.59 -2.29
N GLU A 41 -3.72 9.28 -2.47
CA GLU A 41 -4.73 8.48 -1.78
C GLU A 41 -4.20 8.04 -0.42
N VAL A 42 -5.08 8.03 0.59
CA VAL A 42 -4.84 7.41 1.89
C VAL A 42 -5.66 6.14 1.96
N GLY A 43 -5.03 5.02 2.30
CA GLY A 43 -5.64 3.72 2.49
C GLY A 43 -5.55 3.22 3.93
N GLY A 44 -6.45 2.30 4.32
CA GLY A 44 -6.43 1.67 5.64
C GLY A 44 -5.41 0.54 5.74
N HIS A 45 -4.98 0.28 6.98
CA HIS A 45 -4.04 -0.82 7.28
C HIS A 45 -4.31 -1.44 8.66
N SER A 46 -5.56 -1.44 9.10
CA SER A 46 -6.07 -1.71 10.44
C SER A 46 -5.61 -0.70 11.50
N LEU A 47 -6.38 -0.59 12.57
CA LEU A 47 -6.17 0.41 13.62
C LEU A 47 -4.78 0.28 14.28
N CYS A 48 -4.42 -0.95 14.70
CA CYS A 48 -3.21 -1.27 15.45
C CYS A 48 -2.23 -2.17 14.68
N HIS A 49 -2.36 -2.33 13.37
CA HIS A 49 -1.58 -3.28 12.57
C HIS A 49 -1.78 -4.74 13.01
N SER A 50 -3.01 -5.11 13.37
CA SER A 50 -3.35 -6.44 13.87
C SER A 50 -3.39 -7.48 12.75
N SER A 51 -2.93 -8.72 13.03
CA SER A 51 -3.13 -9.87 12.14
C SER A 51 -4.60 -10.30 12.19
N LEU A 52 -5.41 -9.79 11.27
CA LEU A 52 -6.88 -9.94 11.27
C LEU A 52 -7.38 -11.39 11.32
N PRO A 53 -6.75 -12.38 10.64
CA PRO A 53 -7.17 -13.78 10.76
C PRO A 53 -6.98 -14.39 12.14
N ASN A 54 -6.13 -13.80 12.99
CA ASN A 54 -5.73 -14.33 14.30
C ASN A 54 -6.45 -13.66 15.46
N ILE A 55 -7.38 -12.76 15.19
CA ILE A 55 -8.22 -12.09 16.19
C ILE A 55 -9.69 -12.38 15.94
N GLY A 56 -10.51 -12.26 16.97
CA GLY A 56 -11.95 -12.53 16.84
C GLY A 56 -12.63 -11.56 15.87
N THR A 57 -13.67 -12.02 15.19
CA THR A 57 -14.43 -11.26 14.15
C THR A 57 -14.86 -9.87 14.61
N SER A 58 -15.36 -9.74 15.84
CA SER A 58 -15.78 -8.44 16.37
C SER A 58 -14.62 -7.46 16.53
N LEU A 59 -13.45 -7.93 16.96
CA LEU A 59 -12.26 -7.10 17.09
C LEU A 59 -11.71 -6.77 15.68
N ALA A 60 -11.70 -7.72 14.77
CA ALA A 60 -11.28 -7.47 13.39
C ALA A 60 -12.15 -6.40 12.71
N MET A 61 -13.47 -6.45 12.89
CA MET A 61 -14.38 -5.42 12.39
C MET A 61 -14.11 -4.06 13.04
N HIS A 62 -13.87 -4.01 14.35
CA HIS A 62 -13.48 -2.78 15.05
C HIS A 62 -12.19 -2.19 14.48
N GLU A 63 -11.14 -3.00 14.31
CA GLU A 63 -9.87 -2.60 13.70
C GLU A 63 -10.05 -1.97 12.31
N LEU A 64 -10.93 -2.54 11.50
CA LEU A 64 -11.19 -2.06 10.13
C LEU A 64 -12.00 -0.76 10.12
N VAL A 65 -13.06 -0.69 10.91
CA VAL A 65 -14.01 0.44 10.88
C VAL A 65 -13.43 1.67 11.57
N GLU A 66 -12.82 1.51 12.75
CA GLU A 66 -12.27 2.65 13.50
C GLU A 66 -11.06 3.26 12.78
N ASP A 67 -10.20 2.43 12.17
CA ASP A 67 -9.11 2.91 11.35
C ASP A 67 -9.63 3.76 10.18
N ARG A 68 -10.59 3.22 9.43
CA ARG A 68 -11.20 3.90 8.30
C ARG A 68 -11.83 5.25 8.69
N ILE A 69 -12.68 5.26 9.73
CA ILE A 69 -13.35 6.49 10.19
C ILE A 69 -12.30 7.54 10.62
N SER A 70 -11.26 7.11 11.33
CA SER A 70 -10.19 8.00 11.79
C SER A 70 -9.40 8.57 10.62
N LEU A 71 -9.02 7.75 9.64
CA LEU A 71 -8.34 8.21 8.42
C LEU A 71 -9.19 9.17 7.60
N GLU A 72 -10.50 8.91 7.46
CA GLU A 72 -11.42 9.81 6.75
C GLU A 72 -11.51 11.18 7.45
N LYS A 73 -11.52 11.21 8.79
CA LYS A 73 -11.48 12.46 9.55
C LYS A 73 -10.16 13.23 9.38
N LEU A 74 -9.03 12.53 9.42
CA LEU A 74 -7.70 13.13 9.32
C LEU A 74 -7.38 13.62 7.90
N SER A 75 -7.72 12.83 6.88
CA SER A 75 -7.42 13.16 5.49
C SER A 75 -8.45 14.07 4.82
N GLY A 76 -9.68 14.15 5.36
CA GLY A 76 -10.81 14.81 4.72
C GLY A 76 -11.31 14.09 3.45
N LYS A 77 -10.89 12.88 3.20
CA LYS A 77 -11.19 12.08 1.98
C LYS A 77 -11.81 10.74 2.37
N MET A 78 -12.59 10.15 1.45
CA MET A 78 -13.09 8.79 1.64
C MET A 78 -11.93 7.79 1.51
N VAL A 79 -11.85 6.85 2.46
CA VAL A 79 -10.86 5.78 2.48
C VAL A 79 -11.51 4.50 2.00
N ARG A 80 -11.13 4.03 0.81
CA ARG A 80 -11.77 2.90 0.12
C ARG A 80 -10.84 1.73 -0.18
N PHE A 81 -9.55 1.90 0.01
CA PHE A 81 -8.55 0.86 -0.24
C PHE A 81 -7.89 0.42 1.06
N PHE A 82 -7.56 -0.86 1.13
CA PHE A 82 -6.97 -1.50 2.30
C PHE A 82 -5.67 -2.21 1.95
N ALA A 83 -4.76 -2.34 2.88
CA ALA A 83 -3.64 -3.25 2.80
C ALA A 83 -3.71 -4.23 3.97
N TYR A 84 -3.63 -5.52 3.71
CA TYR A 84 -3.64 -6.52 4.78
C TYR A 84 -2.36 -6.44 5.62
N PRO A 85 -2.45 -6.23 6.95
CA PRO A 85 -1.30 -6.31 7.83
C PRO A 85 -0.58 -7.65 7.67
N PHE A 86 0.74 -7.62 7.54
CA PHE A 86 1.58 -8.80 7.26
C PHE A 86 1.23 -9.54 5.96
N GLY A 87 0.36 -9.00 5.13
CA GLY A 87 -0.21 -9.70 3.97
C GLY A 87 -1.13 -10.87 4.33
N THR A 88 -1.54 -11.00 5.60
CA THR A 88 -2.35 -12.13 6.07
C THR A 88 -3.85 -11.87 5.91
N TYR A 89 -4.55 -12.80 5.29
CA TYR A 89 -5.99 -12.75 5.09
C TYR A 89 -6.57 -14.17 4.93
N ASN A 90 -7.88 -14.29 4.98
CA ASN A 90 -8.67 -15.46 4.63
C ASN A 90 -10.04 -14.98 4.09
N GLU A 91 -10.91 -15.89 3.68
CA GLU A 91 -12.21 -15.51 3.11
C GLU A 91 -13.08 -14.73 4.08
N ASP A 92 -13.06 -15.07 5.38
CA ASP A 92 -13.82 -14.33 6.39
C ASP A 92 -13.30 -12.89 6.51
N VAL A 93 -11.99 -12.69 6.55
CA VAL A 93 -11.37 -11.35 6.59
C VAL A 93 -11.70 -10.55 5.33
N LYS A 94 -11.67 -11.17 4.14
CA LYS A 94 -12.08 -10.51 2.89
C LYS A 94 -13.53 -9.99 2.97
N GLN A 95 -14.43 -10.80 3.56
CA GLN A 95 -15.81 -10.37 3.78
C GLN A 95 -15.91 -9.21 4.77
N LEU A 96 -15.17 -9.25 5.88
CA LEU A 96 -15.13 -8.14 6.85
C LEU A 96 -14.62 -6.85 6.21
N VAL A 97 -13.58 -6.91 5.40
CA VAL A 97 -13.03 -5.75 4.67
C VAL A 97 -14.09 -5.15 3.75
N ARG A 98 -14.83 -5.98 2.99
CA ARG A 98 -15.98 -5.51 2.17
C ARG A 98 -17.07 -4.87 3.03
N MET A 99 -17.46 -5.51 4.14
CA MET A 99 -18.49 -5.00 5.05
C MET A 99 -18.09 -3.70 5.73
N ALA A 100 -16.80 -3.51 6.02
CA ALA A 100 -16.24 -2.26 6.50
C ALA A 100 -16.25 -1.14 5.43
N GLY A 101 -16.62 -1.45 4.17
CA GLY A 101 -16.82 -0.49 3.08
C GLY A 101 -15.58 -0.22 2.24
N TYR A 102 -14.56 -1.06 2.30
CA TYR A 102 -13.45 -1.02 1.37
C TYR A 102 -13.83 -1.66 0.04
N MET A 103 -13.30 -1.11 -1.05
CA MET A 103 -13.55 -1.57 -2.42
C MET A 103 -12.45 -2.48 -2.96
N GLY A 104 -11.28 -2.44 -2.35
CA GLY A 104 -10.15 -3.27 -2.71
C GLY A 104 -9.16 -3.43 -1.56
N ALA A 105 -8.38 -4.49 -1.61
CA ALA A 105 -7.36 -4.78 -0.61
C ALA A 105 -6.14 -5.47 -1.22
N ARG A 106 -4.94 -4.93 -0.94
CA ARG A 106 -3.69 -5.49 -1.44
C ARG A 106 -3.12 -6.54 -0.51
N THR A 107 -2.48 -7.51 -1.13
CA THR A 107 -1.64 -8.51 -0.49
C THR A 107 -0.15 -8.12 -0.57
N VAL A 108 0.74 -9.05 -0.23
CA VAL A 108 2.21 -8.91 -0.37
C VAL A 108 2.80 -9.79 -1.47
N VAL A 109 1.95 -10.45 -2.25
CA VAL A 109 2.38 -11.35 -3.33
C VAL A 109 2.81 -10.53 -4.54
N SER A 110 3.99 -10.85 -5.09
CA SER A 110 4.47 -10.32 -6.36
C SER A 110 4.17 -11.32 -7.48
N THR A 111 3.46 -10.87 -8.51
CA THR A 111 3.06 -11.72 -9.65
C THR A 111 4.01 -11.63 -10.83
N HIS A 112 4.74 -10.51 -10.94
CA HIS A 112 5.53 -10.14 -12.13
C HIS A 112 4.68 -10.09 -13.42
N THR A 113 3.36 -9.86 -13.26
CA THR A 113 2.42 -9.67 -14.37
C THR A 113 1.77 -8.30 -14.31
N PHE A 114 1.04 -7.94 -15.36
CA PHE A 114 0.38 -6.64 -15.51
C PHE A 114 -1.15 -6.80 -15.61
N GLU A 115 -1.68 -7.89 -15.10
CA GLU A 115 -3.10 -8.20 -15.14
C GLU A 115 -3.86 -7.46 -14.05
N ILE A 116 -5.07 -7.01 -14.38
CA ILE A 116 -6.02 -6.49 -13.40
C ILE A 116 -6.51 -7.68 -12.54
N PRO A 117 -6.61 -7.52 -11.22
CA PRO A 117 -7.06 -8.61 -10.34
C PRO A 117 -8.50 -9.03 -10.67
N GLN A 118 -8.78 -10.33 -10.59
CA GLN A 118 -10.14 -10.86 -10.71
C GLN A 118 -10.95 -10.62 -9.42
N ASP A 119 -10.29 -10.66 -8.25
CA ASP A 119 -10.86 -10.28 -6.96
C ASP A 119 -10.09 -9.07 -6.40
N PHE A 120 -10.76 -7.93 -6.36
CA PHE A 120 -10.18 -6.70 -5.81
C PHE A 120 -9.89 -6.77 -4.30
N MET A 121 -10.44 -7.76 -3.58
CA MET A 121 -10.07 -8.04 -2.18
C MET A 121 -8.82 -8.92 -2.06
N GLU A 122 -8.23 -9.33 -3.17
CA GLU A 122 -7.01 -10.13 -3.24
C GLU A 122 -6.06 -9.57 -4.29
N TRP A 123 -5.79 -8.27 -4.19
CA TRP A 123 -5.00 -7.58 -5.18
C TRP A 123 -3.50 -7.84 -4.96
N HIS A 124 -2.94 -8.68 -5.80
CA HIS A 124 -1.51 -8.92 -5.84
C HIS A 124 -0.80 -7.82 -6.62
N ALA A 125 0.39 -7.45 -6.16
CA ALA A 125 1.20 -6.45 -6.83
C ALA A 125 1.98 -7.03 -8.03
N THR A 126 2.40 -6.17 -8.94
CA THR A 126 3.39 -6.56 -9.95
C THR A 126 4.70 -6.93 -9.28
N CYS A 127 5.23 -6.09 -8.40
CA CYS A 127 6.43 -6.39 -7.62
C CYS A 127 6.56 -5.50 -6.38
N HIS A 128 7.45 -5.88 -5.48
CA HIS A 128 7.96 -5.06 -4.40
C HIS A 128 9.04 -4.09 -4.93
N HIS A 129 9.25 -2.94 -4.28
CA HIS A 129 10.25 -1.97 -4.73
C HIS A 129 11.70 -2.50 -4.67
N ASN A 130 11.99 -3.48 -3.80
CA ASN A 130 13.27 -4.17 -3.72
C ASN A 130 13.39 -5.38 -4.66
N ASP A 131 12.43 -5.60 -5.55
CA ASP A 131 12.51 -6.67 -6.53
C ASP A 131 13.62 -6.36 -7.54
N PRO A 132 14.59 -7.27 -7.76
CA PRO A 132 15.70 -7.04 -8.69
C PRO A 132 15.22 -6.85 -10.15
N ARG A 133 13.99 -7.25 -10.47
CA ARG A 133 13.38 -7.10 -11.78
C ARG A 133 12.58 -5.79 -11.93
N LEU A 134 12.53 -4.92 -10.92
CA LEU A 134 11.71 -3.71 -10.93
C LEU A 134 11.86 -2.91 -12.24
N MET A 135 13.09 -2.56 -12.59
CA MET A 135 13.35 -1.74 -13.79
C MET A 135 13.16 -2.51 -15.10
N GLU A 136 13.37 -3.83 -15.11
CA GLU A 136 13.01 -4.68 -16.25
C GLU A 136 11.49 -4.66 -16.49
N LEU A 137 10.70 -4.91 -15.45
CA LEU A 137 9.24 -4.90 -15.49
C LEU A 137 8.71 -3.51 -15.88
N ALA A 138 9.29 -2.43 -15.34
CA ALA A 138 8.91 -1.07 -15.70
C ALA A 138 9.12 -0.80 -17.21
N LYS A 139 10.24 -1.24 -17.77
CA LYS A 139 10.52 -1.13 -19.20
C LYS A 139 9.54 -1.94 -20.05
N GLN A 140 9.25 -3.18 -19.65
CA GLN A 140 8.26 -4.02 -20.33
C GLN A 140 6.89 -3.36 -20.36
N PHE A 141 6.46 -2.76 -19.26
CA PHE A 141 5.18 -2.06 -19.15
C PHE A 141 5.14 -0.80 -20.00
N CYS A 142 6.13 0.08 -19.85
CA CYS A 142 6.15 1.38 -20.52
C CYS A 142 6.39 1.30 -22.03
N GLU A 143 7.16 0.31 -22.51
CA GLU A 143 7.48 0.16 -23.93
C GLU A 143 6.34 -0.47 -24.76
N GLY A 144 5.14 -0.58 -24.21
CA GLY A 144 3.95 -1.02 -24.94
C GLY A 144 3.92 -2.51 -25.28
N ARG A 145 4.69 -3.33 -24.60
CA ARG A 145 4.67 -4.80 -24.74
C ARG A 145 3.57 -5.47 -23.91
N VAL A 146 2.62 -4.68 -23.46
CA VAL A 146 1.50 -5.10 -22.61
C VAL A 146 0.18 -4.78 -23.30
N PHE A 147 -0.88 -5.50 -22.94
CA PHE A 147 -2.21 -5.28 -23.52
C PHE A 147 -2.83 -3.96 -23.00
N PRO A 148 -3.70 -3.29 -23.79
CA PRO A 148 -4.50 -2.19 -23.29
C PRO A 148 -5.29 -2.59 -22.03
N GLY A 149 -5.26 -1.73 -21.01
CA GLY A 149 -5.88 -2.02 -19.71
C GLY A 149 -4.97 -2.80 -18.75
N SER A 150 -3.71 -3.03 -19.12
CA SER A 150 -2.71 -3.58 -18.18
C SER A 150 -2.43 -2.63 -17.02
N LEU A 151 -2.04 -3.20 -15.88
CA LEU A 151 -1.76 -2.50 -14.64
C LEU A 151 -0.33 -2.81 -14.16
N PHE A 152 0.43 -1.76 -13.83
CA PHE A 152 1.65 -1.91 -13.05
C PHE A 152 1.36 -1.50 -11.60
N TYR A 153 1.51 -2.41 -10.66
CA TYR A 153 1.30 -2.16 -9.26
C TYR A 153 2.58 -2.38 -8.45
N LEU A 154 3.21 -1.29 -8.02
CA LEU A 154 4.38 -1.29 -7.15
C LEU A 154 3.95 -1.13 -5.70
N TRP A 155 4.57 -1.88 -4.79
CA TRP A 155 4.37 -1.72 -3.35
C TRP A 155 5.68 -1.78 -2.57
N GLY A 156 5.64 -1.37 -1.33
CA GLY A 156 6.78 -1.43 -0.41
C GLY A 156 6.55 -0.58 0.84
N HIS A 157 7.59 -0.38 1.63
CA HIS A 157 7.55 0.43 2.85
C HIS A 157 8.60 1.53 2.79
N ALA A 158 8.25 2.74 3.23
CA ALA A 158 9.16 3.88 3.18
C ALA A 158 10.42 3.68 4.03
N TYR A 159 10.30 3.07 5.20
CA TYR A 159 11.42 2.81 6.11
C TYR A 159 12.48 1.84 5.53
N GLU A 160 12.11 1.02 4.55
CA GLU A 160 13.05 0.10 3.92
C GLU A 160 14.10 0.83 3.08
N PHE A 161 13.75 1.97 2.48
CA PHE A 161 14.71 2.77 1.70
C PHE A 161 15.83 3.32 2.57
N ASP A 162 15.53 3.72 3.82
CA ASP A 162 16.55 4.16 4.78
C ASP A 162 17.40 2.97 5.25
N GLY A 163 16.74 1.87 5.62
CA GLY A 163 17.42 0.66 6.07
C GLY A 163 18.32 0.02 5.01
N ASP A 164 17.94 0.10 3.75
CA ASP A 164 18.67 -0.43 2.61
C ASP A 164 19.61 0.60 1.97
N ASN A 165 19.50 1.87 2.39
CA ASN A 165 20.22 3.01 1.79
C ASN A 165 20.06 3.05 0.25
N ASN A 166 18.84 2.90 -0.22
CA ASN A 166 18.54 2.70 -1.64
C ASN A 166 17.39 3.59 -2.18
N TRP A 167 17.21 4.80 -1.66
CA TRP A 167 16.23 5.78 -2.16
C TRP A 167 16.34 6.00 -3.67
N ASN A 168 17.55 5.87 -4.24
CA ASN A 168 17.75 5.96 -5.67
C ASN A 168 16.91 4.98 -6.48
N VAL A 169 16.55 3.83 -5.93
CA VAL A 169 15.73 2.80 -6.62
C VAL A 169 14.35 3.37 -6.98
N ILE A 170 13.66 3.99 -6.00
CA ILE A 170 12.34 4.56 -6.26
C ILE A 170 12.44 5.84 -7.10
N GLU A 171 13.48 6.64 -6.90
CA GLU A 171 13.73 7.85 -7.68
C GLU A 171 13.94 7.52 -9.18
N GLU A 172 14.79 6.52 -9.47
CA GLU A 172 15.04 6.04 -10.83
C GLU A 172 13.76 5.48 -11.47
N PHE A 173 13.01 4.66 -10.73
CA PHE A 173 11.73 4.13 -11.19
C PHE A 173 10.75 5.26 -11.55
N VAL A 174 10.50 6.19 -10.62
CA VAL A 174 9.56 7.30 -10.84
C VAL A 174 10.03 8.18 -12.00
N LYS A 175 11.31 8.51 -12.06
CA LYS A 175 11.90 9.28 -13.16
C LYS A 175 11.72 8.59 -14.51
N TYR A 176 11.88 7.27 -14.56
CA TYR A 176 11.70 6.50 -15.78
C TYR A 176 10.22 6.48 -16.23
N VAL A 177 9.30 6.06 -15.36
CA VAL A 177 7.89 5.91 -15.74
C VAL A 177 7.23 7.26 -16.05
N SER A 178 7.68 8.35 -15.41
CA SER A 178 7.17 9.70 -15.66
C SER A 178 7.40 10.20 -17.10
N GLN A 179 8.36 9.63 -17.83
CA GLN A 179 8.58 9.96 -19.25
C GLN A 179 7.41 9.52 -20.14
N PHE A 180 6.60 8.58 -19.66
CA PHE A 180 5.45 8.02 -20.38
C PHE A 180 4.10 8.57 -19.89
N SER A 181 4.10 9.78 -19.30
CA SER A 181 2.91 10.39 -18.71
C SER A 181 1.78 10.71 -19.69
N GLN A 182 2.04 10.64 -21.00
CA GLN A 182 1.03 10.79 -22.03
C GLN A 182 0.37 9.45 -22.41
N GLU A 183 1.02 8.32 -22.11
CA GLU A 183 0.59 6.96 -22.45
C GLU A 183 0.09 6.19 -21.21
N ILE A 184 0.57 6.56 -20.01
CA ILE A 184 0.29 5.87 -18.76
C ILE A 184 -0.55 6.76 -17.84
N TRP A 185 -1.64 6.20 -17.35
CA TRP A 185 -2.43 6.85 -16.32
C TRP A 185 -1.86 6.51 -14.93
N PHE A 186 -1.39 7.54 -14.23
CA PHE A 186 -0.94 7.44 -12.85
C PHE A 186 -2.13 7.63 -11.90
N ALA A 187 -2.50 6.60 -11.17
CA ALA A 187 -3.68 6.60 -10.33
C ALA A 187 -3.37 6.20 -8.87
N GLY A 188 -4.35 6.46 -7.98
CA GLY A 188 -4.49 5.74 -6.73
C GLY A 188 -5.09 4.35 -6.98
N ASN A 189 -5.47 3.65 -5.92
CA ASN A 189 -6.06 2.31 -6.02
C ASN A 189 -7.58 2.35 -6.19
N THR A 190 -8.21 3.52 -6.02
CA THR A 190 -9.67 3.73 -6.18
C THR A 190 -10.02 4.95 -7.00
#